data_e8a9d73a7af71be7cdb07372c9ecaf22
#
_entry.id   e8a9d73a7af71be7cdb07372c9ecaf22
#
_cell.length_a   1.000
_cell.length_b   1.000
_cell.length_c   1.000
_cell.angle_alpha   90.00
_cell.angle_beta   90.00
_cell.angle_gamma   90.00
#
_symmetry.space_group_name_H-M   'P 1'
#
loop_
_entity.id
_entity.type
_entity.pdbx_description
1 polymer ?
#
loop_
_entity_poly.entity_id
_entity_poly.type
_entity_poly.pdbx_seq_one_letter_code
_entity_poly.pdbx_strand_id
1 'polypeptide(L)'
;DHVGRFGYKRSITVGWTLRLVFVLPLVAVPLLDGHINPQSQLALIIGALFCFNLIRGIASTAWFPWITGIIPERVRGRYLTRESAANNIGSFFALMLAAMYLGKDAVPHQFAGLFAFSLVTGLVSLWFIHRVPDAPAAEEDAQSKQPVKWSEIIRHQPFRKLLWVCFIWAIFMGGLLGFIVKFLKTGEGALADDRVLYASAAKFVGGLITLWFLYSRLDRLGSRPLMFLALGILGLVMAMWIGMSGGKIPVRFDWVCGVYFVMGFGFCTFYMSLTKLAMATVPELGKSHFFALYSVVGSLAVGIFPILWGILIDSLTSVKVNWLGLEWNQFSIYFTALLVVLVATAVQVLRVEEKKAARLNELVFDLLRNNPLREWMRR
;
A
#
# COMPACT_ATOMS: atom_id res chain seq x y z
N ASP A 1 -0.56 24.14 7.93
CA ASP A 1 0.40 25.26 7.84
C ASP A 1 1.81 25.02 8.42
N HIS A 2 2.05 23.91 9.15
CA HIS A 2 3.39 23.61 9.66
C HIS A 2 4.42 23.39 8.54
N VAL A 3 4.05 22.69 7.48
CA VAL A 3 4.95 22.36 6.34
C VAL A 3 5.40 23.63 5.60
N GLY A 4 4.51 24.63 5.45
CA GLY A 4 4.83 25.89 4.81
C GLY A 4 5.83 26.77 5.58
N ARG A 5 5.83 26.65 6.94
CA ARG A 5 6.73 27.44 7.80
C ARG A 5 8.12 26.80 7.99
N PHE A 6 8.21 25.47 8.00
CA PHE A 6 9.44 24.75 8.33
C PHE A 6 10.21 24.21 7.12
N GLY A 7 9.65 24.28 5.92
CA GLY A 7 10.21 23.67 4.70
C GLY A 7 9.94 22.16 4.62
N TYR A 8 9.91 21.64 3.41
CA TYR A 8 9.56 20.21 3.15
C TYR A 8 10.58 19.25 3.73
N LYS A 9 11.88 19.46 3.49
CA LYS A 9 12.97 18.61 4.00
C LYS A 9 12.96 18.52 5.50
N ARG A 10 12.84 19.65 6.20
CA ARG A 10 12.82 19.68 7.67
C ARG A 10 11.62 18.93 8.24
N SER A 11 10.44 19.13 7.66
CA SER A 11 9.20 18.44 8.05
C SER A 11 9.34 16.92 7.93
N ILE A 12 9.92 16.44 6.82
CA ILE A 12 10.19 15.02 6.59
C ILE A 12 11.22 14.50 7.58
N THR A 13 12.35 15.18 7.74
CA THR A 13 13.43 14.74 8.62
C THR A 13 12.96 14.63 10.07
N VAL A 14 12.27 15.64 10.58
CA VAL A 14 11.71 15.63 11.95
C VAL A 14 10.67 14.51 12.10
N GLY A 15 9.75 14.37 11.14
CA GLY A 15 8.74 13.31 11.17
C GLY A 15 9.36 11.91 11.12
N TRP A 16 10.36 11.69 10.26
CA TRP A 16 11.07 10.40 10.18
C TRP A 16 11.86 10.09 11.47
N THR A 17 12.52 11.08 12.07
CA THR A 17 13.22 10.91 13.35
C THR A 17 12.24 10.58 14.48
N LEU A 18 11.17 11.35 14.60
CA LEU A 18 10.17 11.14 15.65
C LEU A 18 9.50 9.76 15.52
N ARG A 19 9.25 9.31 14.28
CA ARG A 19 8.70 7.98 14.01
C ARG A 19 9.60 6.86 14.54
N LEU A 20 10.93 6.99 14.45
CA LEU A 20 11.87 5.98 14.95
C LEU A 20 11.83 5.84 16.48
N VAL A 21 11.50 6.92 17.21
CA VAL A 21 11.32 6.86 18.67
C VAL A 21 10.23 5.85 19.04
N PHE A 22 9.16 5.75 18.25
CA PHE A 22 8.07 4.80 18.49
C PHE A 22 8.38 3.35 18.06
N VAL A 23 9.54 3.10 17.47
CA VAL A 23 10.06 1.74 17.27
C VAL A 23 10.69 1.20 18.55
N LEU A 24 11.20 2.06 19.43
CA LEU A 24 11.83 1.64 20.69
C LEU A 24 10.90 0.80 21.60
N PRO A 25 9.64 1.20 21.85
CA PRO A 25 8.70 0.34 22.58
C PRO A 25 8.48 -1.01 21.90
N LEU A 26 8.48 -1.07 20.56
CA LEU A 26 8.32 -2.33 19.82
C LEU A 26 9.52 -3.26 19.98
N VAL A 27 10.73 -2.70 20.19
CA VAL A 27 11.92 -3.49 20.56
C VAL A 27 11.83 -3.97 22.01
N ALA A 28 11.40 -3.08 22.93
CA ALA A 28 11.42 -3.35 24.36
C ALA A 28 10.34 -4.35 24.79
N VAL A 29 9.12 -4.25 24.26
CA VAL A 29 7.98 -5.07 24.70
C VAL A 29 8.24 -6.58 24.58
N PRO A 30 8.76 -7.13 23.47
CA PRO A 30 9.07 -8.56 23.39
C PRO A 30 10.17 -9.03 24.32
N LEU A 31 11.08 -8.13 24.75
CA LEU A 31 12.14 -8.43 25.72
C LEU A 31 11.61 -8.47 27.15
N LEU A 32 10.50 -7.81 27.42
CA LEU A 32 9.82 -7.75 28.70
C LEU A 32 8.71 -8.81 28.83
N ASP A 33 8.71 -9.79 27.93
CA ASP A 33 7.74 -10.89 27.97
C ASP A 33 7.85 -11.64 29.31
N GLY A 34 6.69 -11.91 29.93
CA GLY A 34 6.63 -12.51 31.27
C GLY A 34 6.83 -11.51 32.44
N HIS A 35 7.27 -10.26 32.21
CA HIS A 35 7.46 -9.25 33.27
C HIS A 35 6.33 -8.21 33.31
N ILE A 36 5.58 -8.08 32.24
CA ILE A 36 4.48 -7.12 32.10
C ILE A 36 3.19 -7.87 31.79
N ASN A 37 2.06 -7.39 32.32
CA ASN A 37 0.74 -7.93 32.04
C ASN A 37 0.47 -7.93 30.52
N PRO A 38 -0.05 -9.03 29.92
CA PRO A 38 -0.35 -9.15 28.50
C PRO A 38 -1.25 -8.03 27.96
N GLN A 39 -2.20 -7.52 28.73
CA GLN A 39 -3.03 -6.38 28.33
C GLN A 39 -2.22 -5.09 28.18
N SER A 40 -1.25 -4.86 29.09
CA SER A 40 -0.35 -3.70 29.01
C SER A 40 0.63 -3.82 27.85
N GLN A 41 1.15 -5.03 27.55
CA GLN A 41 1.96 -5.29 26.37
C GLN A 41 1.20 -4.96 25.09
N LEU A 42 -0.03 -5.45 24.97
CA LEU A 42 -0.90 -5.20 23.81
C LEU A 42 -1.18 -3.71 23.65
N ALA A 43 -1.51 -3.00 24.73
CA ALA A 43 -1.77 -1.56 24.73
C ALA A 43 -0.53 -0.76 24.28
N LEU A 44 0.66 -1.13 24.76
CA LEU A 44 1.93 -0.51 24.35
C LEU A 44 2.23 -0.72 22.87
N ILE A 45 2.05 -1.94 22.35
CA ILE A 45 2.25 -2.25 20.93
C ILE A 45 1.27 -1.44 20.07
N ILE A 46 -0.03 -1.45 20.41
CA ILE A 46 -1.05 -0.71 19.67
C ILE A 46 -0.77 0.79 19.72
N GLY A 47 -0.44 1.33 20.90
CA GLY A 47 -0.12 2.74 21.07
C GLY A 47 1.12 3.16 20.26
N ALA A 48 2.19 2.36 20.32
CA ALA A 48 3.41 2.61 19.55
C ALA A 48 3.16 2.57 18.03
N LEU A 49 2.43 1.57 17.54
CA LEU A 49 2.05 1.45 16.13
C LEU A 49 1.13 2.59 15.68
N PHE A 50 0.19 3.00 16.53
CA PHE A 50 -0.69 4.13 16.25
C PHE A 50 0.12 5.43 16.09
N CYS A 51 0.98 5.76 17.06
CA CYS A 51 1.83 6.95 17.01
C CYS A 51 2.80 6.91 15.82
N PHE A 52 3.41 5.75 15.56
CA PHE A 52 4.28 5.53 14.41
C PHE A 52 3.57 5.84 13.07
N ASN A 53 2.35 5.33 12.90
CA ASN A 53 1.57 5.55 11.67
C ASN A 53 1.01 6.96 11.57
N LEU A 54 0.61 7.56 12.69
CA LEU A 54 0.13 8.95 12.74
C LEU A 54 1.22 9.92 12.27
N ILE A 55 2.42 9.80 12.83
CA ILE A 55 3.57 10.64 12.44
C ILE A 55 3.97 10.39 10.99
N ARG A 56 3.96 9.12 10.54
CA ARG A 56 4.18 8.78 9.14
C ARG A 56 3.19 9.48 8.24
N GLY A 57 1.90 9.47 8.59
CA GLY A 57 0.84 10.13 7.84
C GLY A 57 1.08 11.62 7.70
N ILE A 58 1.40 12.30 8.80
CA ILE A 58 1.69 13.75 8.82
C ILE A 58 2.94 14.06 7.98
N ALA A 59 4.04 13.34 8.17
CA ALA A 59 5.28 13.60 7.46
C ALA A 59 5.20 13.29 5.96
N SER A 60 4.42 12.29 5.56
CA SER A 60 4.27 11.90 4.15
C SER A 60 3.59 12.97 3.29
N THR A 61 2.86 13.91 3.88
CA THR A 61 2.24 15.02 3.15
C THR A 61 3.26 15.94 2.49
N ALA A 62 4.47 16.04 3.06
CA ALA A 62 5.55 16.85 2.54
C ALA A 62 6.40 16.12 1.47
N TRP A 63 6.26 14.78 1.34
CA TRP A 63 7.09 13.97 0.45
C TRP A 63 6.89 14.31 -1.04
N PHE A 64 5.65 14.26 -1.52
CA PHE A 64 5.36 14.52 -2.93
C PHE A 64 5.74 15.95 -3.36
N PRO A 65 5.37 17.02 -2.63
CA PRO A 65 5.81 18.37 -2.97
C PRO A 65 7.33 18.51 -2.99
N TRP A 66 8.04 17.91 -2.03
CA TRP A 66 9.51 17.96 -1.98
C TRP A 66 10.15 17.29 -3.17
N ILE A 67 9.76 16.06 -3.48
CA ILE A 67 10.32 15.29 -4.61
C ILE A 67 9.98 15.93 -5.96
N THR A 68 8.77 16.46 -6.12
CA THR A 68 8.38 17.16 -7.36
C THR A 68 9.13 18.47 -7.55
N GLY A 69 9.56 19.13 -6.48
CA GLY A 69 10.40 20.33 -6.55
C GLY A 69 11.86 20.06 -6.91
N ILE A 70 12.37 18.85 -6.61
CA ILE A 70 13.75 18.47 -6.91
C ILE A 70 13.86 17.81 -8.30
N ILE A 71 12.86 17.03 -8.71
CA ILE A 71 12.95 16.19 -9.91
C ILE A 71 12.20 16.85 -11.07
N PRO A 72 12.93 17.18 -12.17
CA PRO A 72 12.34 17.74 -13.36
C PRO A 72 11.25 16.81 -13.95
N GLU A 73 10.19 17.40 -14.52
CA GLU A 73 9.05 16.66 -15.07
C GLU A 73 9.45 15.58 -16.09
N ARG A 74 10.45 15.89 -16.95
CA ARG A 74 10.96 14.98 -17.98
C ARG A 74 11.42 13.62 -17.46
N VAL A 75 11.95 13.54 -16.23
CA VAL A 75 12.54 12.33 -15.65
C VAL A 75 11.76 11.79 -14.46
N ARG A 76 10.70 12.50 -14.05
CA ARG A 76 9.88 12.18 -12.87
C ARG A 76 9.29 10.76 -12.93
N GLY A 77 8.71 10.38 -14.05
CA GLY A 77 8.17 9.03 -14.25
C GLY A 77 9.23 7.94 -14.11
N ARG A 78 10.42 8.15 -14.69
CA ARG A 78 11.55 7.22 -14.57
C ARG A 78 12.05 7.12 -13.13
N TYR A 79 12.10 8.23 -12.41
CA TYR A 79 12.47 8.24 -11.00
C TYR A 79 11.47 7.44 -10.14
N LEU A 80 10.17 7.74 -10.26
CA LEU A 80 9.12 7.04 -9.52
C LEU A 80 9.11 5.53 -9.77
N THR A 81 9.38 5.11 -11.01
CA THR A 81 9.51 3.69 -11.34
C THR A 81 10.73 3.06 -10.65
N ARG A 82 11.88 3.74 -10.64
CA ARG A 82 13.09 3.27 -9.94
C ARG A 82 12.89 3.23 -8.42
N GLU A 83 12.26 4.25 -7.85
CA GLU A 83 11.89 4.29 -6.44
C GLU A 83 10.99 3.10 -6.07
N SER A 84 9.93 2.86 -6.84
CA SER A 84 9.05 1.72 -6.65
C SER A 84 9.78 0.37 -6.79
N ALA A 85 10.69 0.25 -7.75
CA ALA A 85 11.50 -0.95 -7.92
C ALA A 85 12.42 -1.17 -6.71
N ALA A 86 13.12 -0.14 -6.26
CA ALA A 86 13.97 -0.22 -5.06
C ALA A 86 13.16 -0.59 -3.82
N ASN A 87 11.96 -0.02 -3.65
CA ASN A 87 11.07 -0.35 -2.54
C ASN A 87 10.61 -1.82 -2.58
N ASN A 88 10.22 -2.34 -3.75
CA ASN A 88 9.84 -3.75 -3.90
C ASN A 88 11.04 -4.68 -3.63
N ILE A 89 12.23 -4.36 -4.15
CA ILE A 89 13.45 -5.14 -3.90
C ILE A 89 13.79 -5.14 -2.41
N GLY A 90 13.84 -3.97 -1.78
CA GLY A 90 14.10 -3.84 -0.35
C GLY A 90 13.09 -4.60 0.51
N SER A 91 11.80 -4.50 0.19
CA SER A 91 10.74 -5.21 0.91
C SER A 91 10.83 -6.73 0.73
N PHE A 92 11.18 -7.21 -0.48
CA PHE A 92 11.41 -8.62 -0.73
C PHE A 92 12.54 -9.15 0.16
N PHE A 93 13.70 -8.52 0.13
CA PHE A 93 14.85 -8.96 0.94
C PHE A 93 14.57 -8.82 2.44
N ALA A 94 13.89 -7.77 2.89
CA ALA A 94 13.51 -7.60 4.29
C ALA A 94 12.61 -8.75 4.78
N LEU A 95 11.61 -9.16 3.98
CA LEU A 95 10.76 -10.31 4.34
C LEU A 95 11.50 -11.63 4.28
N MET A 96 12.38 -11.83 3.29
CA MET A 96 13.20 -13.04 3.21
C MET A 96 14.11 -13.16 4.44
N LEU A 97 14.79 -12.08 4.84
CA LEU A 97 15.62 -12.06 6.04
C LEU A 97 14.78 -12.31 7.30
N ALA A 98 13.61 -11.68 7.40
CA ALA A 98 12.71 -11.90 8.54
C ALA A 98 12.24 -13.36 8.61
N ALA A 99 11.87 -13.98 7.48
CA ALA A 99 11.47 -15.37 7.43
C ALA A 99 12.60 -16.33 7.84
N MET A 100 13.81 -16.09 7.36
CA MET A 100 14.99 -16.89 7.73
C MET A 100 15.35 -16.74 9.22
N TYR A 101 15.19 -15.53 9.77
CA TYR A 101 15.53 -15.23 11.16
C TYR A 101 14.49 -15.77 12.15
N LEU A 102 13.20 -15.66 11.84
CA LEU A 102 12.12 -16.15 12.70
C LEU A 102 11.99 -17.68 12.67
N GLY A 103 12.21 -18.29 11.51
CA GLY A 103 12.04 -19.73 11.36
C GLY A 103 10.58 -20.18 11.52
N LYS A 104 10.37 -21.45 11.88
CA LYS A 104 9.02 -22.05 11.99
C LYS A 104 8.28 -21.62 13.25
N ASP A 105 8.99 -21.57 14.38
CA ASP A 105 8.46 -21.28 15.71
C ASP A 105 9.16 -20.04 16.27
N ALA A 106 8.59 -18.88 15.95
CA ALA A 106 9.17 -17.60 16.33
C ALA A 106 9.03 -17.33 17.83
N VAL A 107 10.12 -16.91 18.47
CA VAL A 107 10.15 -16.56 19.89
C VAL A 107 10.19 -15.03 20.10
N PRO A 108 9.66 -14.50 21.22
CA PRO A 108 9.52 -13.06 21.43
C PRO A 108 10.79 -12.24 21.17
N HIS A 109 11.96 -12.71 21.62
CA HIS A 109 13.22 -11.99 21.44
C HIS A 109 13.66 -11.84 19.96
N GLN A 110 13.22 -12.73 19.06
CA GLN A 110 13.48 -12.61 17.63
C GLN A 110 12.70 -11.42 17.02
N PHE A 111 11.47 -11.17 17.48
CA PHE A 111 10.73 -9.98 17.07
C PHE A 111 11.43 -8.69 17.54
N ALA A 112 11.97 -8.67 18.76
CA ALA A 112 12.79 -7.56 19.25
C ALA A 112 14.01 -7.32 18.33
N GLY A 113 14.71 -8.38 17.92
CA GLY A 113 15.82 -8.30 16.98
C GLY A 113 15.43 -7.71 15.62
N LEU A 114 14.26 -8.09 15.06
CA LEU A 114 13.74 -7.51 13.81
C LEU A 114 13.39 -6.03 13.95
N PHE A 115 12.77 -5.63 15.06
CA PHE A 115 12.50 -4.22 15.33
C PHE A 115 13.77 -3.41 15.54
N ALA A 116 14.78 -3.97 16.22
CA ALA A 116 16.09 -3.35 16.37
C ALA A 116 16.79 -3.17 15.01
N PHE A 117 16.74 -4.19 14.14
CA PHE A 117 17.24 -4.09 12.77
C PHE A 117 16.51 -3.01 11.97
N SER A 118 15.18 -2.92 12.12
CA SER A 118 14.37 -1.85 11.50
C SER A 118 14.78 -0.46 12.02
N LEU A 119 15.10 -0.32 13.31
CA LEU A 119 15.59 0.94 13.89
C LEU A 119 16.93 1.35 13.27
N VAL A 120 17.89 0.43 13.17
CA VAL A 120 19.21 0.69 12.57
C VAL A 120 19.09 1.09 11.11
N THR A 121 18.32 0.34 10.32
CA THR A 121 18.09 0.66 8.90
C THR A 121 17.35 1.99 8.72
N GLY A 122 16.44 2.32 9.65
CA GLY A 122 15.75 3.61 9.70
C GLY A 122 16.73 4.78 9.97
N LEU A 123 17.68 4.61 10.88
CA LEU A 123 18.74 5.61 11.13
C LEU A 123 19.65 5.81 9.91
N VAL A 124 20.03 4.71 9.26
CA VAL A 124 20.80 4.77 8.00
C VAL A 124 20.01 5.51 6.93
N SER A 125 18.71 5.25 6.81
CA SER A 125 17.82 5.97 5.88
C SER A 125 17.80 7.47 6.17
N LEU A 126 17.71 7.88 7.44
CA LEU A 126 17.77 9.29 7.84
C LEU A 126 19.08 9.96 7.42
N TRP A 127 20.19 9.27 7.57
CA TRP A 127 21.50 9.78 7.14
C TRP A 127 21.55 10.08 5.63
N PHE A 128 20.94 9.21 4.80
CA PHE A 128 20.78 9.48 3.36
C PHE A 128 19.81 10.63 3.08
N ILE A 129 18.68 10.70 3.78
CA ILE A 129 17.71 11.80 3.64
C ILE A 129 18.35 13.17 3.93
N HIS A 130 19.21 13.25 4.93
CA HIS A 130 19.96 14.48 5.24
C HIS A 130 20.85 14.95 4.07
N ARG A 131 21.34 14.05 3.23
CA ARG A 131 22.16 14.37 2.06
C ARG A 131 21.39 14.85 0.85
N VAL A 132 20.07 14.59 0.80
CA VAL A 132 19.23 15.07 -0.30
C VAL A 132 19.12 16.59 -0.22
N PRO A 133 19.33 17.34 -1.32
CA PRO A 133 19.21 18.81 -1.30
C PRO A 133 17.78 19.23 -0.94
N ASP A 134 17.65 20.44 -0.42
CA ASP A 134 16.33 21.07 -0.27
C ASP A 134 15.79 21.47 -1.66
N ALA A 135 14.48 21.48 -1.81
CA ALA A 135 13.89 21.96 -3.04
C ALA A 135 14.19 23.47 -3.17
N PRO A 136 14.69 23.92 -4.33
CA PRO A 136 14.85 25.37 -4.55
C PRO A 136 13.48 26.04 -4.39
N ALA A 137 13.47 27.20 -3.73
CA ALA A 137 12.27 28.03 -3.62
C ALA A 137 11.96 28.63 -5.00
N ALA A 138 11.32 27.84 -5.87
CA ALA A 138 10.89 28.31 -7.18
C ALA A 138 9.61 29.15 -7.05
N GLU A 139 9.38 30.06 -8.01
CA GLU A 139 8.12 30.83 -8.09
C GLU A 139 6.89 29.91 -8.16
N GLU A 140 7.01 28.72 -8.77
CA GLU A 140 6.00 27.65 -8.76
C GLU A 140 5.66 27.17 -7.34
N ASP A 141 6.63 27.21 -6.41
CA ASP A 141 6.44 26.82 -5.02
C ASP A 141 5.58 27.86 -4.27
N ALA A 142 5.64 29.14 -4.66
CA ALA A 142 4.79 30.19 -4.12
C ALA A 142 3.33 30.01 -4.55
N GLN A 143 3.06 29.65 -5.79
CA GLN A 143 1.70 29.31 -6.27
C GLN A 143 1.17 28.02 -5.64
N SER A 144 2.02 27.01 -5.49
CA SER A 144 1.68 25.74 -4.83
C SER A 144 1.30 25.92 -3.35
N LYS A 145 1.88 26.91 -2.67
CA LYS A 145 1.63 27.24 -1.25
C LYS A 145 0.52 28.24 -1.04
N GLN A 146 -0.03 28.86 -2.09
CA GLN A 146 -1.13 29.82 -1.93
C GLN A 146 -2.30 29.17 -1.19
N PRO A 147 -2.85 29.82 -0.16
CA PRO A 147 -3.95 29.28 0.62
C PRO A 147 -5.22 29.23 -0.23
N VAL A 148 -5.66 28.02 -0.52
CA VAL A 148 -6.94 27.74 -1.18
C VAL A 148 -7.97 27.41 -0.11
N LYS A 149 -9.20 27.95 -0.22
CA LYS A 149 -10.28 27.62 0.71
C LYS A 149 -10.63 26.14 0.61
N TRP A 150 -10.76 25.48 1.74
CA TRP A 150 -11.14 24.05 1.80
C TRP A 150 -12.42 23.74 1.01
N SER A 151 -13.36 24.68 0.98
CA SER A 151 -14.60 24.56 0.19
C SER A 151 -14.34 24.48 -1.32
N GLU A 152 -13.32 25.16 -1.83
CA GLU A 152 -12.95 25.12 -3.25
C GLU A 152 -12.29 23.81 -3.61
N ILE A 153 -11.42 23.28 -2.73
CA ILE A 153 -10.79 21.96 -2.90
C ILE A 153 -11.86 20.87 -3.00
N ILE A 154 -12.85 20.87 -2.10
CA ILE A 154 -13.92 19.87 -2.07
C ILE A 154 -14.90 20.06 -3.24
N ARG A 155 -15.11 21.29 -3.71
CA ARG A 155 -15.97 21.58 -4.86
C ARG A 155 -15.34 21.22 -6.20
N HIS A 156 -14.02 21.10 -6.28
CA HIS A 156 -13.33 20.72 -7.52
C HIS A 156 -13.71 19.28 -7.93
N GLN A 157 -14.61 19.16 -8.90
CA GLN A 157 -15.23 17.89 -9.28
C GLN A 157 -14.23 16.76 -9.62
N PRO A 158 -13.19 17.00 -10.46
CA PRO A 158 -12.24 15.93 -10.81
C PRO A 158 -11.51 15.40 -9.58
N PHE A 159 -11.08 16.28 -8.68
CA PHE A 159 -10.38 15.91 -7.45
C PHE A 159 -11.29 15.16 -6.46
N ARG A 160 -12.54 15.58 -6.32
CA ARG A 160 -13.52 14.88 -5.48
C ARG A 160 -13.77 13.43 -5.94
N LYS A 161 -13.87 13.21 -7.27
CA LYS A 161 -13.98 11.86 -7.84
C LYS A 161 -12.74 11.02 -7.52
N LEU A 162 -11.54 11.59 -7.65
CA LEU A 162 -10.28 10.96 -7.27
C LEU A 162 -10.22 10.64 -5.77
N LEU A 163 -10.63 11.55 -4.90
CA LEU A 163 -10.70 11.35 -3.46
C LEU A 163 -11.57 10.15 -3.08
N TRP A 164 -12.73 9.98 -3.74
CA TRP A 164 -13.58 8.81 -3.52
C TRP A 164 -12.90 7.51 -3.95
N VAL A 165 -12.19 7.50 -5.08
CA VAL A 165 -11.39 6.32 -5.48
C VAL A 165 -10.33 6.01 -4.43
N CYS A 166 -9.59 7.03 -3.96
CA CYS A 166 -8.58 6.86 -2.91
C CYS A 166 -9.19 6.32 -1.61
N PHE A 167 -10.31 6.87 -1.18
CA PHE A 167 -10.99 6.47 0.04
C PHE A 167 -11.48 5.02 0.00
N ILE A 168 -12.21 4.63 -1.06
CA ILE A 168 -12.74 3.26 -1.18
C ILE A 168 -11.58 2.26 -1.35
N TRP A 169 -10.54 2.62 -2.10
CA TRP A 169 -9.32 1.82 -2.21
C TRP A 169 -8.63 1.64 -0.85
N ALA A 170 -8.60 2.69 -0.02
CA ALA A 170 -8.02 2.63 1.32
C ALA A 170 -8.84 1.73 2.28
N ILE A 171 -10.17 1.64 2.10
CA ILE A 171 -11.02 0.66 2.80
C ILE A 171 -10.59 -0.77 2.43
N PHE A 172 -10.39 -1.03 1.14
CA PHE A 172 -9.93 -2.34 0.66
C PHE A 172 -8.54 -2.70 1.21
N MET A 173 -7.61 -1.74 1.18
CA MET A 173 -6.23 -1.95 1.65
C MET A 173 -6.14 -2.06 3.16
N GLY A 174 -7.02 -1.36 3.89
CA GLY A 174 -7.00 -1.31 5.34
C GLY A 174 -7.30 -2.68 5.96
N GLY A 175 -6.28 -3.34 6.42
CA GLY A 175 -6.40 -4.65 7.08
C GLY A 175 -6.26 -5.86 6.16
N LEU A 176 -6.38 -5.76 4.84
CA LEU A 176 -6.31 -6.90 3.93
C LEU A 176 -5.12 -7.82 4.22
N LEU A 177 -3.91 -7.28 4.27
CA LEU A 177 -2.70 -8.08 4.48
C LEU A 177 -2.68 -8.70 5.88
N GLY A 178 -3.07 -7.96 6.92
CA GLY A 178 -3.13 -8.46 8.29
C GLY A 178 -4.13 -9.60 8.46
N PHE A 179 -5.32 -9.48 7.87
CA PHE A 179 -6.33 -10.52 7.97
C PHE A 179 -6.07 -11.72 7.07
N ILE A 180 -5.36 -11.57 5.95
CA ILE A 180 -4.84 -12.73 5.21
C ILE A 180 -3.85 -13.50 6.09
N VAL A 181 -2.93 -12.82 6.80
CA VAL A 181 -2.00 -13.48 7.72
C VAL A 181 -2.77 -14.16 8.85
N LYS A 182 -3.77 -13.51 9.46
CA LYS A 182 -4.66 -14.13 10.48
C LYS A 182 -5.32 -15.38 9.92
N PHE A 183 -5.87 -15.36 8.72
CA PHE A 183 -6.47 -16.52 8.04
C PHE A 183 -5.46 -17.65 7.84
N LEU A 184 -4.28 -17.35 7.31
CA LEU A 184 -3.25 -18.35 7.02
C LEU A 184 -2.65 -19.00 8.28
N LYS A 185 -2.79 -18.36 9.43
CA LYS A 185 -2.34 -18.88 10.75
C LYS A 185 -3.45 -19.59 11.53
N THR A 186 -4.69 -19.62 11.03
CA THR A 186 -5.84 -20.23 11.70
C THR A 186 -6.34 -21.45 10.93
N GLY A 187 -6.87 -22.45 11.63
CA GLY A 187 -7.48 -23.65 11.05
C GLY A 187 -6.50 -24.81 10.81
N GLU A 188 -7.03 -25.91 10.27
CA GLU A 188 -6.31 -27.15 10.05
C GLU A 188 -5.18 -27.07 8.98
N GLY A 189 -5.22 -26.03 8.12
CA GLY A 189 -4.20 -25.74 7.10
C GLY A 189 -3.23 -24.62 7.48
N ALA A 190 -3.08 -24.31 8.78
CA ALA A 190 -2.25 -23.21 9.24
C ALA A 190 -0.79 -23.33 8.76
N LEU A 191 -0.29 -22.24 8.16
CA LEU A 191 1.10 -22.17 7.73
C LEU A 191 1.99 -21.68 8.86
N ALA A 192 3.21 -22.21 8.94
CA ALA A 192 4.25 -21.75 9.85
C ALA A 192 4.64 -20.30 9.55
N ASP A 193 5.19 -19.58 10.54
CA ASP A 193 5.51 -18.16 10.45
C ASP A 193 6.43 -17.82 9.27
N ASP A 194 7.48 -18.60 9.08
CA ASP A 194 8.42 -18.47 7.96
C ASP A 194 7.71 -18.61 6.60
N ARG A 195 6.82 -19.59 6.45
CA ARG A 195 6.08 -19.81 5.20
C ARG A 195 5.14 -18.67 4.86
N VAL A 196 4.48 -18.08 5.84
CA VAL A 196 3.62 -16.89 5.63
C VAL A 196 4.45 -15.72 5.14
N LEU A 197 5.66 -15.52 5.69
CA LEU A 197 6.56 -14.45 5.27
C LEU A 197 7.13 -14.70 3.87
N TYR A 198 7.57 -15.94 3.56
CA TYR A 198 8.04 -16.32 2.22
C TYR A 198 6.94 -16.10 1.16
N ALA A 199 5.72 -16.55 1.45
CA ALA A 199 4.60 -16.33 0.56
C ALA A 199 4.31 -14.83 0.36
N SER A 200 4.35 -14.03 1.44
CA SER A 200 4.16 -12.59 1.39
C SER A 200 5.26 -11.89 0.56
N ALA A 201 6.48 -12.43 0.55
CA ALA A 201 7.57 -11.91 -0.28
C ALA A 201 7.28 -12.07 -1.78
N ALA A 202 6.56 -13.11 -2.19
CA ALA A 202 6.18 -13.34 -3.60
C ALA A 202 5.39 -12.15 -4.19
N LYS A 203 4.63 -11.41 -3.36
CA LYS A 203 3.92 -10.20 -3.77
C LYS A 203 4.87 -9.15 -4.36
N PHE A 204 6.04 -8.97 -3.79
CA PHE A 204 7.00 -7.97 -4.26
C PHE A 204 7.66 -8.39 -5.56
N VAL A 205 7.85 -9.69 -5.79
CA VAL A 205 8.31 -10.22 -7.10
C VAL A 205 7.28 -9.90 -8.18
N GLY A 206 5.99 -10.15 -7.91
CA GLY A 206 4.90 -9.76 -8.81
C GLY A 206 4.90 -8.26 -9.10
N GLY A 207 5.12 -7.43 -8.09
CA GLY A 207 5.27 -5.98 -8.24
C GLY A 207 6.46 -5.58 -9.13
N LEU A 208 7.61 -6.22 -8.99
CA LEU A 208 8.79 -5.96 -9.84
C LEU A 208 8.54 -6.28 -11.31
N ILE A 209 7.92 -7.43 -11.59
CA ILE A 209 7.57 -7.82 -12.96
C ILE A 209 6.58 -6.80 -13.57
N THR A 210 5.64 -6.32 -12.76
CA THR A 210 4.72 -5.25 -13.17
C THR A 210 5.46 -3.98 -13.57
N LEU A 211 6.42 -3.53 -12.78
CA LEU A 211 7.18 -2.32 -13.07
C LEU A 211 7.96 -2.45 -14.38
N TRP A 212 8.57 -3.60 -14.63
CA TRP A 212 9.22 -3.90 -15.89
C TRP A 212 8.25 -3.85 -17.09
N PHE A 213 7.05 -4.42 -16.90
CA PHE A 213 6.02 -4.47 -17.92
C PHE A 213 5.35 -3.10 -18.19
N LEU A 214 5.09 -2.31 -17.13
CA LEU A 214 4.41 -1.01 -17.23
C LEU A 214 5.33 0.14 -17.61
N TYR A 215 6.65 -0.02 -17.48
CA TYR A 215 7.64 1.07 -17.67
C TYR A 215 7.44 1.90 -18.95
N SER A 216 7.12 1.26 -20.07
CA SER A 216 6.90 1.93 -21.36
C SER A 216 5.43 2.13 -21.73
N ARG A 217 4.51 1.53 -21.01
CA ARG A 217 3.09 1.44 -21.37
C ARG A 217 2.18 2.35 -20.56
N LEU A 218 2.57 2.68 -19.33
CA LEU A 218 1.79 3.55 -18.45
C LEU A 218 1.47 4.90 -19.11
N ASP A 219 2.43 5.46 -19.86
CA ASP A 219 2.26 6.76 -20.51
C ASP A 219 1.41 6.68 -21.79
N ARG A 220 1.42 5.55 -22.47
CA ARG A 220 0.66 5.34 -23.73
C ARG A 220 -0.79 4.96 -23.49
N LEU A 221 -1.03 4.09 -22.50
CA LEU A 221 -2.35 3.48 -22.28
C LEU A 221 -3.30 4.29 -21.40
N GLY A 222 -2.76 5.26 -20.63
CA GLY A 222 -3.54 6.01 -19.65
C GLY A 222 -3.76 5.24 -18.34
N SER A 223 -4.26 5.94 -17.33
CA SER A 223 -4.40 5.39 -15.98
C SER A 223 -5.66 4.53 -15.81
N ARG A 224 -6.79 4.97 -16.37
CA ARG A 224 -8.10 4.28 -16.22
C ARG A 224 -8.08 2.81 -16.68
N PRO A 225 -7.68 2.48 -17.93
CA PRO A 225 -7.69 1.10 -18.40
C PRO A 225 -6.81 0.19 -17.56
N LEU A 226 -5.65 0.69 -17.10
CA LEU A 226 -4.74 -0.06 -16.23
C LEU A 226 -5.32 -0.28 -14.83
N MET A 227 -6.08 0.69 -14.29
CA MET A 227 -6.81 0.50 -13.04
C MET A 227 -7.87 -0.60 -13.17
N PHE A 228 -8.61 -0.68 -14.28
CA PHE A 228 -9.57 -1.76 -14.52
C PHE A 228 -8.89 -3.12 -14.65
N LEU A 229 -7.78 -3.20 -15.36
CA LEU A 229 -6.97 -4.43 -15.42
C LEU A 229 -6.55 -4.88 -14.02
N ALA A 230 -6.03 -3.96 -13.22
CA ALA A 230 -5.62 -4.23 -11.85
C ALA A 230 -6.79 -4.71 -10.97
N LEU A 231 -7.94 -4.05 -11.06
CA LEU A 231 -9.14 -4.42 -10.31
C LEU A 231 -9.67 -5.79 -10.74
N GLY A 232 -9.62 -6.12 -12.04
CA GLY A 232 -9.97 -7.45 -12.54
C GLY A 232 -9.04 -8.54 -11.98
N ILE A 233 -7.73 -8.30 -11.99
CA ILE A 233 -6.73 -9.22 -11.42
C ILE A 233 -6.97 -9.40 -9.90
N LEU A 234 -7.18 -8.30 -9.18
CA LEU A 234 -7.46 -8.36 -7.73
C LEU A 234 -8.81 -9.02 -7.43
N GLY A 235 -9.80 -8.88 -8.32
CA GLY A 235 -11.06 -9.62 -8.22
C GLY A 235 -10.84 -11.13 -8.30
N LEU A 236 -10.00 -11.60 -9.22
CA LEU A 236 -9.61 -13.02 -9.29
C LEU A 236 -8.86 -13.45 -8.02
N VAL A 237 -7.96 -12.62 -7.51
CA VAL A 237 -7.26 -12.88 -6.23
C VAL A 237 -8.25 -13.00 -5.07
N MET A 238 -9.27 -12.12 -5.00
CA MET A 238 -10.31 -12.22 -3.96
C MET A 238 -11.13 -13.50 -4.11
N ALA A 239 -11.48 -13.91 -5.34
CA ALA A 239 -12.16 -15.17 -5.59
C ALA A 239 -11.33 -16.39 -5.12
N MET A 240 -10.01 -16.36 -5.31
CA MET A 240 -9.11 -17.40 -4.79
C MET A 240 -9.10 -17.44 -3.25
N TRP A 241 -9.04 -16.28 -2.58
CA TRP A 241 -9.12 -16.22 -1.11
C TRP A 241 -10.49 -16.70 -0.59
N ILE A 242 -11.59 -16.36 -1.26
CA ILE A 242 -12.93 -16.88 -0.93
C ILE A 242 -12.98 -18.40 -1.09
N GLY A 243 -12.40 -18.94 -2.18
CA GLY A 243 -12.34 -20.37 -2.41
C GLY A 243 -11.49 -21.13 -1.38
N MET A 244 -10.37 -20.54 -0.95
CA MET A 244 -9.51 -21.10 0.11
C MET A 244 -10.19 -21.04 1.47
N SER A 245 -10.77 -19.92 1.85
CA SER A 245 -11.45 -19.76 3.14
C SER A 245 -12.76 -20.53 3.23
N GLY A 246 -13.41 -20.77 2.11
CA GLY A 246 -14.63 -21.60 1.99
C GLY A 246 -14.39 -23.10 1.77
N GLY A 247 -13.14 -23.57 1.88
CA GLY A 247 -12.78 -24.99 1.83
C GLY A 247 -12.78 -25.64 0.44
N LYS A 248 -13.08 -24.90 -0.66
CA LYS A 248 -13.02 -25.45 -2.03
C LYS A 248 -11.60 -25.61 -2.56
N ILE A 249 -10.70 -24.74 -2.14
CA ILE A 249 -9.30 -24.73 -2.58
C ILE A 249 -8.45 -25.03 -1.34
N PRO A 250 -7.58 -26.04 -1.38
CA PRO A 250 -6.74 -26.35 -0.23
C PRO A 250 -5.74 -25.23 0.02
N VAL A 251 -5.53 -24.86 1.29
CA VAL A 251 -4.50 -23.90 1.71
C VAL A 251 -3.15 -24.59 1.65
N ARG A 252 -2.49 -24.52 0.50
CA ARG A 252 -1.14 -25.04 0.27
C ARG A 252 -0.19 -23.88 0.00
N PHE A 253 1.04 -24.01 0.48
CA PHE A 253 2.08 -22.99 0.34
C PHE A 253 2.24 -22.51 -1.11
N ASP A 254 2.28 -23.44 -2.08
CA ASP A 254 2.48 -23.12 -3.50
C ASP A 254 1.35 -22.22 -4.06
N TRP A 255 0.09 -22.59 -3.73
CA TRP A 255 -1.08 -21.79 -4.13
C TRP A 255 -1.06 -20.39 -3.51
N VAL A 256 -0.72 -20.33 -2.22
CA VAL A 256 -0.63 -19.05 -1.48
C VAL A 256 0.45 -18.16 -2.09
N CYS A 257 1.63 -18.69 -2.42
CA CYS A 257 2.68 -17.97 -3.14
C CYS A 257 2.20 -17.43 -4.49
N GLY A 258 1.50 -18.26 -5.27
CA GLY A 258 0.94 -17.85 -6.56
C GLY A 258 -0.08 -16.72 -6.41
N VAL A 259 -0.98 -16.81 -5.43
CA VAL A 259 -1.98 -15.77 -5.16
C VAL A 259 -1.32 -14.46 -4.71
N TYR A 260 -0.33 -14.50 -3.81
CA TYR A 260 0.43 -13.30 -3.43
C TYR A 260 1.19 -12.70 -4.60
N PHE A 261 1.80 -13.52 -5.46
CA PHE A 261 2.49 -13.06 -6.65
C PHE A 261 1.55 -12.27 -7.58
N VAL A 262 0.38 -12.85 -7.92
CA VAL A 262 -0.64 -12.19 -8.77
C VAL A 262 -1.20 -10.95 -8.08
N MET A 263 -1.38 -11.00 -6.76
CA MET A 263 -1.81 -9.85 -5.95
C MET A 263 -0.80 -8.70 -6.04
N GLY A 264 0.51 -9.00 -6.05
CA GLY A 264 1.56 -7.99 -6.22
C GLY A 264 1.47 -7.28 -7.57
N PHE A 265 1.15 -8.02 -8.63
CA PHE A 265 0.92 -7.44 -9.95
C PHE A 265 -0.26 -6.47 -9.95
N GLY A 266 -1.40 -6.88 -9.39
CA GLY A 266 -2.59 -6.03 -9.29
C GLY A 266 -2.35 -4.77 -8.45
N PHE A 267 -1.71 -4.90 -7.30
CA PHE A 267 -1.42 -3.75 -6.42
C PHE A 267 -0.48 -2.74 -7.07
N CYS A 268 0.61 -3.20 -7.67
CA CYS A 268 1.58 -2.32 -8.29
C CYS A 268 0.95 -1.57 -9.46
N THR A 269 0.19 -2.26 -10.31
CA THR A 269 -0.53 -1.66 -11.44
C THR A 269 -1.51 -0.59 -10.96
N PHE A 270 -2.34 -0.90 -9.96
CA PHE A 270 -3.33 0.04 -9.44
C PHE A 270 -2.67 1.26 -8.81
N TYR A 271 -1.66 1.04 -7.95
CA TYR A 271 -0.97 2.11 -7.25
C TYR A 271 -0.27 3.08 -8.20
N MET A 272 0.45 2.57 -9.19
CA MET A 272 1.13 3.39 -10.20
C MET A 272 0.12 4.21 -11.02
N SER A 273 -0.99 3.59 -11.42
CA SER A 273 -2.05 4.25 -12.17
C SER A 273 -2.77 5.32 -11.34
N LEU A 274 -3.06 5.04 -10.07
CA LEU A 274 -3.68 5.98 -9.14
C LEU A 274 -2.77 7.19 -8.87
N THR A 275 -1.46 6.95 -8.67
CA THR A 275 -0.47 8.02 -8.46
C THR A 275 -0.37 8.92 -9.68
N LYS A 276 -0.29 8.35 -10.89
CA LYS A 276 -0.29 9.13 -12.14
C LYS A 276 -1.55 9.95 -12.29
N LEU A 277 -2.71 9.34 -12.03
CA LEU A 277 -4.00 10.03 -12.09
C LEU A 277 -4.08 11.18 -11.09
N ALA A 278 -3.58 10.97 -9.86
CA ALA A 278 -3.53 12.01 -8.83
C ALA A 278 -2.67 13.20 -9.27
N MET A 279 -1.49 12.93 -9.83
CA MET A 279 -0.60 13.98 -10.34
C MET A 279 -1.21 14.76 -11.52
N ALA A 280 -2.02 14.10 -12.37
CA ALA A 280 -2.66 14.73 -13.51
C ALA A 280 -3.94 15.49 -13.14
N THR A 281 -4.56 15.17 -12.01
CA THR A 281 -5.86 15.74 -11.60
C THR A 281 -5.71 16.94 -10.67
N VAL A 282 -4.63 16.97 -9.90
CA VAL A 282 -4.39 18.07 -8.93
C VAL A 282 -3.96 19.34 -9.65
N PRO A 283 -4.67 20.50 -9.44
CA PRO A 283 -4.29 21.79 -10.02
C PRO A 283 -2.92 22.26 -9.48
N GLU A 284 -2.23 23.07 -10.27
CA GLU A 284 -0.95 23.68 -9.83
C GLU A 284 -1.16 24.66 -8.68
N LEU A 285 -2.24 25.46 -8.73
CA LEU A 285 -2.61 26.39 -7.65
C LEU A 285 -3.07 25.61 -6.41
N GLY A 286 -2.41 25.82 -5.28
CA GLY A 286 -2.74 25.14 -4.02
C GLY A 286 -2.43 23.64 -4.01
N LYS A 287 -1.58 23.16 -4.88
CA LYS A 287 -1.20 21.75 -5.07
C LYS A 287 -0.86 21.02 -3.75
N SER A 288 -0.15 21.71 -2.85
CA SER A 288 0.21 21.18 -1.53
C SER A 288 -1.02 20.88 -0.67
N HIS A 289 -2.06 21.70 -0.71
CA HIS A 289 -3.30 21.50 0.05
C HIS A 289 -4.12 20.33 -0.50
N PHE A 290 -4.17 20.18 -1.83
CA PHE A 290 -4.82 19.02 -2.48
C PHE A 290 -4.15 17.71 -2.10
N PHE A 291 -2.81 17.63 -2.17
CA PHE A 291 -2.08 16.43 -1.78
C PHE A 291 -2.13 16.15 -0.27
N ALA A 292 -2.18 17.19 0.56
CA ALA A 292 -2.40 17.03 2.00
C ALA A 292 -3.75 16.37 2.28
N LEU A 293 -4.85 16.85 1.66
CA LEU A 293 -6.17 16.24 1.83
C LEU A 293 -6.21 14.79 1.30
N TYR A 294 -5.61 14.55 0.13
CA TYR A 294 -5.49 13.20 -0.44
C TYR A 294 -4.77 12.24 0.51
N SER A 295 -3.66 12.66 1.10
CA SER A 295 -2.88 11.84 2.03
C SER A 295 -3.62 11.62 3.36
N VAL A 296 -4.28 12.64 3.89
CA VAL A 296 -5.05 12.55 5.13
C VAL A 296 -6.21 11.58 4.97
N VAL A 297 -7.00 11.71 3.90
CA VAL A 297 -8.15 10.82 3.64
C VAL A 297 -7.68 9.36 3.49
N GLY A 298 -6.62 9.12 2.73
CA GLY A 298 -6.06 7.78 2.57
C GLY A 298 -5.52 7.20 3.88
N SER A 299 -4.75 7.98 4.64
CA SER A 299 -4.15 7.52 5.90
C SER A 299 -5.18 7.25 6.99
N LEU A 300 -6.19 8.11 7.13
CA LEU A 300 -7.28 7.90 8.08
C LEU A 300 -8.07 6.64 7.75
N ALA A 301 -8.40 6.43 6.49
CA ALA A 301 -9.11 5.23 6.07
C ALA A 301 -8.27 3.96 6.36
N VAL A 302 -7.00 3.92 5.95
CA VAL A 302 -6.10 2.79 6.24
C VAL A 302 -5.93 2.56 7.74
N GLY A 303 -6.00 3.60 8.58
CA GLY A 303 -5.91 3.49 10.03
C GLY A 303 -7.20 2.99 10.71
N ILE A 304 -8.36 3.45 10.26
CA ILE A 304 -9.66 3.14 10.88
C ILE A 304 -10.21 1.79 10.41
N PHE A 305 -10.16 1.50 9.13
CA PHE A 305 -10.82 0.32 8.56
C PHE A 305 -10.30 -1.03 9.06
N PRO A 306 -9.02 -1.23 9.43
CA PRO A 306 -8.59 -2.46 10.10
C PRO A 306 -9.38 -2.77 11.37
N ILE A 307 -9.75 -1.74 12.15
CA ILE A 307 -10.54 -1.90 13.38
C ILE A 307 -11.95 -2.36 13.02
N LEU A 308 -12.58 -1.72 12.03
CA LEU A 308 -13.93 -2.08 11.59
C LEU A 308 -13.98 -3.51 11.00
N TRP A 309 -12.98 -3.87 10.20
CA TRP A 309 -12.84 -5.22 9.66
C TRP A 309 -12.58 -6.26 10.76
N GLY A 310 -11.78 -5.91 11.78
CA GLY A 310 -11.57 -6.75 12.97
C GLY A 310 -12.88 -7.02 13.70
N ILE A 311 -13.65 -5.99 14.01
CA ILE A 311 -14.97 -6.10 14.64
C ILE A 311 -15.91 -6.99 13.80
N LEU A 312 -15.94 -6.79 12.48
CA LEU A 312 -16.75 -7.62 11.59
C LEU A 312 -16.33 -9.10 11.66
N ILE A 313 -15.04 -9.40 11.55
CA ILE A 313 -14.52 -10.78 11.61
C ILE A 313 -14.86 -11.40 12.97
N ASP A 314 -14.64 -10.69 14.07
CA ASP A 314 -14.88 -11.21 15.42
C ASP A 314 -16.37 -11.43 15.69
N SER A 315 -17.26 -10.59 15.15
CA SER A 315 -18.72 -10.79 15.25
C SER A 315 -19.23 -12.01 14.48
N LEU A 316 -18.47 -12.49 13.50
CA LEU A 316 -18.84 -13.61 12.63
C LEU A 316 -18.17 -14.93 13.02
N THR A 317 -17.47 -15.00 14.16
CA THR A 317 -16.75 -16.22 14.61
C THR A 317 -17.63 -17.45 14.78
N SER A 318 -18.90 -17.26 15.14
CA SER A 318 -19.88 -18.35 15.31
C SER A 318 -20.58 -18.76 14.02
N VAL A 319 -20.40 -17.99 12.94
CA VAL A 319 -21.08 -18.27 11.67
C VAL A 319 -20.37 -19.37 10.89
N LYS A 320 -21.08 -20.48 10.65
CA LYS A 320 -20.68 -21.58 9.76
C LYS A 320 -21.90 -22.05 8.99
N VAL A 321 -22.01 -21.69 7.72
CA VAL A 321 -23.12 -22.05 6.85
C VAL A 321 -22.57 -22.64 5.53
N ASN A 322 -23.06 -23.81 5.14
CA ASN A 322 -22.73 -24.38 3.85
C ASN A 322 -23.78 -23.95 2.80
N TRP A 323 -23.36 -23.12 1.85
CA TRP A 323 -24.21 -22.64 0.76
C TRP A 323 -23.43 -22.59 -0.56
N LEU A 324 -24.02 -23.08 -1.64
CA LEU A 324 -23.38 -23.21 -2.96
C LEU A 324 -22.10 -24.05 -2.94
N GLY A 325 -21.98 -24.99 -2.01
CA GLY A 325 -20.81 -25.84 -1.84
C GLY A 325 -19.57 -25.09 -1.32
N LEU A 326 -19.74 -23.92 -0.73
CA LEU A 326 -18.74 -23.16 0.01
C LEU A 326 -19.14 -23.10 1.48
N GLU A 327 -18.16 -23.26 2.36
CA GLU A 327 -18.34 -22.97 3.77
C GLU A 327 -18.24 -21.46 4.00
N TRP A 328 -19.36 -20.86 4.37
CA TRP A 328 -19.42 -19.44 4.75
C TRP A 328 -19.05 -19.30 6.21
N ASN A 329 -17.84 -18.85 6.43
CA ASN A 329 -17.26 -18.54 7.74
C ASN A 329 -16.84 -17.06 7.80
N GLN A 330 -16.32 -16.64 8.94
CA GLN A 330 -15.86 -15.26 9.15
C GLN A 330 -14.91 -14.73 8.05
N PHE A 331 -14.01 -15.58 7.52
CA PHE A 331 -13.04 -15.18 6.51
C PHE A 331 -13.62 -15.15 5.10
N SER A 332 -14.46 -16.12 4.73
CA SER A 332 -15.12 -16.15 3.42
C SER A 332 -16.07 -14.96 3.26
N ILE A 333 -16.81 -14.60 4.33
CA ILE A 333 -17.66 -13.41 4.37
C ILE A 333 -16.80 -12.13 4.27
N TYR A 334 -15.69 -12.07 5.02
CA TYR A 334 -14.77 -10.94 4.97
C TYR A 334 -14.18 -10.72 3.57
N PHE A 335 -13.65 -11.76 2.91
CA PHE A 335 -13.10 -11.63 1.55
C PHE A 335 -14.18 -11.29 0.52
N THR A 336 -15.41 -11.75 0.72
CA THR A 336 -16.55 -11.35 -0.12
C THR A 336 -16.90 -9.88 0.08
N ALA A 337 -16.90 -9.39 1.31
CA ALA A 337 -17.09 -7.96 1.59
C ALA A 337 -15.99 -7.10 0.93
N LEU A 338 -14.74 -7.55 0.96
CA LEU A 338 -13.64 -6.89 0.24
C LEU A 338 -13.82 -6.92 -1.29
N LEU A 339 -14.36 -8.01 -1.84
CA LEU A 339 -14.69 -8.07 -3.26
C LEU A 339 -15.77 -7.03 -3.63
N VAL A 340 -16.77 -6.84 -2.78
CA VAL A 340 -17.81 -5.79 -2.95
C VAL A 340 -17.17 -4.40 -2.93
N VAL A 341 -16.24 -4.14 -1.99
CA VAL A 341 -15.49 -2.87 -1.94
C VAL A 341 -14.65 -2.68 -3.22
N LEU A 342 -14.06 -3.75 -3.75
CA LEU A 342 -13.31 -3.70 -5.00
C LEU A 342 -14.20 -3.34 -6.19
N VAL A 343 -15.40 -3.92 -6.27
CA VAL A 343 -16.42 -3.58 -7.29
C VAL A 343 -16.85 -2.11 -7.14
N ALA A 344 -17.08 -1.64 -5.91
CA ALA A 344 -17.37 -0.24 -5.65
C ALA A 344 -16.23 0.70 -6.12
N THR A 345 -14.97 0.27 -5.92
CA THR A 345 -13.80 0.99 -6.45
C THR A 345 -13.87 1.05 -7.99
N ALA A 346 -14.20 -0.05 -8.66
CA ALA A 346 -14.32 -0.09 -10.12
C ALA A 346 -15.43 0.86 -10.63
N VAL A 347 -16.59 0.86 -9.98
CA VAL A 347 -17.69 1.79 -10.30
C VAL A 347 -17.23 3.25 -10.13
N GLN A 348 -16.46 3.53 -9.10
CA GLN A 348 -15.98 4.90 -8.88
C GLN A 348 -14.92 5.32 -9.91
N VAL A 349 -14.04 4.40 -10.33
CA VAL A 349 -13.08 4.62 -11.41
C VAL A 349 -13.77 4.95 -12.74
N LEU A 350 -14.97 4.38 -13.00
CA LEU A 350 -15.78 4.75 -14.19
C LEU A 350 -16.16 6.24 -14.22
N ARG A 351 -16.36 6.84 -13.05
CA ARG A 351 -16.77 8.26 -12.91
C ARG A 351 -15.63 9.25 -13.05
N VAL A 352 -14.38 8.78 -13.00
CA VAL A 352 -13.20 9.66 -13.15
C VAL A 352 -12.96 9.95 -14.62
N GLU A 353 -12.76 11.21 -14.97
CA GLU A 353 -12.49 11.68 -16.33
C GLU A 353 -10.99 11.78 -16.54
N GLU A 354 -10.45 11.14 -17.56
CA GLU A 354 -9.07 11.26 -18.00
C GLU A 354 -9.05 11.71 -19.48
N LYS A 355 -8.50 12.90 -19.74
CA LYS A 355 -8.54 13.55 -21.06
C LYS A 355 -7.83 12.78 -22.19
N LYS A 356 -6.97 11.81 -21.89
CA LYS A 356 -6.13 11.06 -22.83
C LYS A 356 -6.14 9.55 -22.57
N ALA A 357 -7.21 8.99 -22.02
CA ALA A 357 -7.29 7.55 -21.77
C ALA A 357 -7.55 6.78 -23.08
N ALA A 358 -6.70 5.81 -23.40
CA ALA A 358 -6.97 4.81 -24.40
C ALA A 358 -8.22 3.97 -24.01
N ARG A 359 -8.93 3.41 -24.99
CA ARG A 359 -10.05 2.51 -24.70
C ARG A 359 -9.53 1.16 -24.20
N LEU A 360 -10.31 0.50 -23.34
CA LEU A 360 -9.95 -0.81 -22.78
C LEU A 360 -9.64 -1.85 -23.89
N ASN A 361 -10.34 -1.78 -25.01
CA ASN A 361 -10.10 -2.64 -26.17
C ASN A 361 -8.72 -2.39 -26.80
N GLU A 362 -8.25 -1.15 -26.81
CA GLU A 362 -6.91 -0.80 -27.31
C GLU A 362 -5.82 -1.35 -26.38
N LEU A 363 -6.08 -1.36 -25.07
CA LEU A 363 -5.17 -1.97 -24.09
C LEU A 363 -5.06 -3.48 -24.32
N VAL A 364 -6.19 -4.18 -24.43
CA VAL A 364 -6.20 -5.64 -24.68
C VAL A 364 -5.52 -5.95 -26.01
N PHE A 365 -5.77 -5.16 -27.05
CA PHE A 365 -5.15 -5.34 -28.35
C PHE A 365 -3.63 -5.06 -28.33
N ASP A 366 -3.17 -4.04 -27.62
CA ASP A 366 -1.75 -3.73 -27.43
C ASP A 366 -1.03 -4.82 -26.65
N LEU A 367 -1.68 -5.38 -25.61
CA LEU A 367 -1.15 -6.49 -24.83
C LEU A 367 -0.98 -7.78 -25.67
N LEU A 368 -1.92 -8.05 -26.57
CA LEU A 368 -1.88 -9.24 -27.43
C LEU A 368 -0.89 -9.07 -28.60
N ARG A 369 -0.79 -7.87 -29.18
CA ARG A 369 0.01 -7.60 -30.38
C ARG A 369 1.48 -7.31 -30.06
N ASN A 370 1.75 -6.56 -29.01
CA ASN A 370 3.09 -6.13 -28.61
C ASN A 370 3.60 -6.96 -27.42
N ASN A 371 3.95 -8.22 -27.71
CA ASN A 371 4.52 -9.10 -26.69
C ASN A 371 5.85 -8.51 -26.19
N PRO A 372 5.98 -8.18 -24.87
CA PRO A 372 7.18 -7.56 -24.32
C PRO A 372 8.45 -8.41 -24.51
N LEU A 373 8.31 -9.73 -24.59
CA LEU A 373 9.41 -10.64 -24.88
C LEU A 373 9.98 -10.43 -26.31
N ARG A 374 9.14 -10.07 -27.30
CA ARG A 374 9.60 -9.77 -28.67
C ARG A 374 10.33 -8.42 -28.77
N GLU A 375 9.90 -7.41 -28.02
CA GLU A 375 10.61 -6.11 -27.99
C GLU A 375 11.98 -6.23 -27.30
N TRP A 376 12.07 -7.06 -26.26
CA TRP A 376 13.33 -7.30 -25.54
C TRP A 376 14.33 -8.13 -26.40
N MET A 377 13.86 -9.10 -27.18
CA MET A 377 14.71 -9.89 -28.08
C MET A 377 15.17 -9.12 -29.35
N ARG A 378 14.60 -7.95 -29.63
CA ARG A 378 14.97 -7.09 -30.77
C ARG A 378 15.92 -5.95 -30.40
N ARG A 379 16.26 -5.79 -29.13
CA ARG A 379 17.27 -4.85 -28.60
C ARG A 379 18.52 -5.61 -28.18
#